data_642ed102dfc6657dac062c9efd2e4a55
#
_entry.id   642ed102dfc6657dac062c9efd2e4a55
#
_cell.length_a   1.000
_cell.length_b   1.000
_cell.length_c   1.000
_cell.angle_alpha   90.00
_cell.angle_beta   90.00
_cell.angle_gamma   90.00
#
_symmetry.space_group_name_H-M   'P 1'
#
loop_
_entity.id
_entity.type
_entity.pdbx_description
1 polymer ?
#
loop_
_entity_poly.entity_id
_entity_poly.type
_entity_poly.pdbx_seq_one_letter_code
_entity_poly.pdbx_strand_id
1 'polypeptide(L)'
;MNTAHLHLILNHIPVLGTLTGLGLLSFALWKQSEEVKRTALGLLVIAALLAVPAFLTGEPAEGVVKALPGVSQPIIEQHEEAAQGAFVALCCLGAVALAGLLWFRRGRVMPAWFGAVTLIGSLVVGGWMAWTANLGGQVRHSEIRSAGQAQADHAERPSR
;
A
#
# COMPACT_ATOMS: atom_id res chain seq x y z
N MET A 1 22.55 -3.50 7.36
CA MET A 1 21.05 -3.41 7.38
C MET A 1 20.54 -4.83 7.20
N ASN A 2 19.60 -5.29 8.06
CA ASN A 2 18.92 -6.56 7.83
C ASN A 2 17.68 -6.35 6.93
N THR A 3 17.11 -7.44 6.43
CA THR A 3 15.96 -7.41 5.51
C THR A 3 14.70 -6.78 6.10
N ALA A 4 14.47 -6.95 7.41
CA ALA A 4 13.36 -6.32 8.11
C ALA A 4 13.48 -4.78 8.12
N HIS A 5 14.69 -4.25 8.34
CA HIS A 5 14.93 -2.80 8.27
C HIS A 5 14.70 -2.26 6.84
N LEU A 6 15.19 -2.99 5.82
CA LEU A 6 14.99 -2.60 4.43
C LEU A 6 13.50 -2.58 4.07
N HIS A 7 12.76 -3.62 4.44
CA HIS A 7 11.31 -3.69 4.24
C HIS A 7 10.58 -2.52 4.92
N LEU A 8 10.93 -2.19 6.17
CA LEU A 8 10.35 -1.07 6.90
C LEU A 8 10.54 0.28 6.20
N ILE A 9 11.68 0.50 5.55
CA ILE A 9 11.91 1.73 4.78
C ILE A 9 11.08 1.71 3.50
N LEU A 10 11.09 0.61 2.78
CA LEU A 10 10.48 0.50 1.45
C LEU A 10 8.95 0.50 1.49
N ASN A 11 8.33 -0.12 2.49
CA ASN A 11 6.87 -0.29 2.54
C ASN A 11 6.10 1.04 2.70
N HIS A 12 6.74 2.08 3.25
CA HIS A 12 6.12 3.39 3.37
C HIS A 12 5.99 4.13 2.03
N ILE A 13 6.90 3.86 1.09
CA ILE A 13 6.95 4.57 -0.19
C ILE A 13 5.68 4.36 -1.03
N PRO A 14 5.21 3.11 -1.30
CA PRO A 14 4.00 2.91 -2.06
C PRO A 14 2.74 3.44 -1.34
N VAL A 15 2.68 3.36 -0.01
CA VAL A 15 1.56 3.91 0.77
C VAL A 15 1.48 5.42 0.61
N LEU A 16 2.56 6.13 0.93
CA LEU A 16 2.63 7.59 0.82
C LEU A 16 2.46 8.06 -0.63
N GLY A 17 3.07 7.35 -1.58
CA GLY A 17 2.94 7.63 -3.00
C GLY A 17 1.49 7.54 -3.49
N THR A 18 0.76 6.51 -3.09
CA THR A 18 -0.64 6.32 -3.44
C THR A 18 -1.53 7.40 -2.83
N LEU A 19 -1.35 7.71 -1.54
CA LEU A 19 -2.11 8.75 -0.84
C LEU A 19 -1.83 10.14 -1.42
N THR A 20 -0.58 10.44 -1.76
CA THR A 20 -0.21 11.70 -2.39
C THR A 20 -0.77 11.79 -3.82
N GLY A 21 -0.71 10.68 -4.57
CA GLY A 21 -1.33 10.58 -5.90
C GLY A 21 -2.84 10.80 -5.86
N LEU A 22 -3.53 10.20 -4.88
CA LEU A 22 -4.96 10.41 -4.61
C LEU A 22 -5.26 11.90 -4.32
N GLY A 23 -4.51 12.53 -3.43
CA GLY A 23 -4.68 13.94 -3.08
C GLY A 23 -4.45 14.87 -4.28
N LEU A 24 -3.37 14.63 -5.04
CA LEU A 24 -3.09 15.40 -6.26
C LEU A 24 -4.16 15.20 -7.34
N LEU A 25 -4.65 13.98 -7.53
CA LEU A 25 -5.70 13.71 -8.50
C LEU A 25 -7.03 14.37 -8.12
N SER A 26 -7.39 14.35 -6.83
CA SER A 26 -8.54 15.07 -6.29
C SER A 26 -8.45 16.58 -6.58
N PHE A 27 -7.31 17.16 -6.26
CA PHE A 27 -7.05 18.59 -6.52
C PHE A 27 -7.07 18.91 -8.01
N ALA A 28 -6.47 18.04 -8.84
CA ALA A 28 -6.42 18.22 -10.29
C ALA A 28 -7.81 18.19 -10.93
N LEU A 29 -8.69 17.29 -10.47
CA LEU A 29 -10.08 17.22 -10.92
C LEU A 29 -10.88 18.46 -10.49
N TRP A 30 -10.66 18.94 -9.27
CA TRP A 30 -11.30 20.17 -8.80
C TRP A 30 -10.84 21.39 -9.59
N LYS A 31 -9.54 21.54 -9.84
CA LYS A 31 -8.96 22.67 -10.59
C LYS A 31 -9.01 22.51 -12.12
N GLN A 32 -9.46 21.35 -12.60
CA GLN A 32 -9.49 21.01 -14.05
C GLN A 32 -8.11 21.16 -14.73
N SER A 33 -7.03 20.88 -13.97
CA SER A 33 -5.65 21.02 -14.44
C SER A 33 -5.12 19.74 -15.07
N GLU A 34 -4.89 19.73 -16.37
CA GLU A 34 -4.34 18.57 -17.10
C GLU A 34 -2.90 18.23 -16.67
N GLU A 35 -2.10 19.24 -16.35
CA GLU A 35 -0.72 19.04 -15.88
C GLU A 35 -0.70 18.30 -14.53
N VAL A 36 -1.54 18.74 -13.58
CA VAL A 36 -1.63 18.11 -12.26
C VAL A 36 -2.24 16.70 -12.35
N LYS A 37 -3.21 16.47 -13.26
CA LYS A 37 -3.72 15.11 -13.53
C LYS A 37 -2.59 14.19 -14.00
N ARG A 38 -1.76 14.63 -14.94
CA ARG A 38 -0.61 13.86 -15.44
C ARG A 38 0.42 13.59 -14.35
N THR A 39 0.73 14.59 -13.53
CA THR A 39 1.64 14.45 -12.38
C THR A 39 1.10 13.41 -11.39
N ALA A 40 -0.20 13.46 -11.05
CA ALA A 40 -0.84 12.49 -10.17
C ALA A 40 -0.76 11.06 -10.74
N LEU A 41 -1.08 10.87 -12.03
CA LEU A 41 -0.94 9.56 -12.68
C LEU A 41 0.52 9.08 -12.69
N GLY A 42 1.48 9.96 -12.97
CA GLY A 42 2.91 9.62 -12.91
C GLY A 42 3.34 9.14 -11.53
N LEU A 43 2.84 9.79 -10.48
CA LEU A 43 3.11 9.39 -9.10
C LEU A 43 2.50 8.02 -8.76
N LEU A 44 1.29 7.72 -9.23
CA LEU A 44 0.67 6.39 -9.07
C LEU A 44 1.48 5.30 -9.78
N VAL A 45 2.02 5.58 -10.97
CA VAL A 45 2.93 4.65 -11.67
C VAL A 45 4.20 4.41 -10.87
N ILE A 46 4.83 5.48 -10.35
CA ILE A 46 6.04 5.37 -9.52
C ILE A 46 5.76 4.59 -8.24
N ALA A 47 4.62 4.84 -7.59
CA ALA A 47 4.20 4.10 -6.39
C ALA A 47 4.07 2.60 -6.69
N ALA A 48 3.46 2.22 -7.82
CA ALA A 48 3.33 0.82 -8.24
C ALA A 48 4.68 0.17 -8.53
N LEU A 49 5.59 0.87 -9.19
CA LEU A 49 6.95 0.37 -9.46
C LEU A 49 7.75 0.17 -8.17
N LEU A 50 7.66 1.11 -7.23
CA LEU A 50 8.35 1.04 -5.94
C LEU A 50 7.70 0.07 -4.95
N ALA A 51 6.46 -0.37 -5.20
CA ALA A 51 5.84 -1.45 -4.46
C ALA A 51 6.51 -2.81 -4.73
N VAL A 52 7.13 -3.00 -5.90
CA VAL A 52 7.82 -4.27 -6.25
C VAL A 52 8.93 -4.60 -5.25
N PRO A 53 9.94 -3.75 -5.04
CA PRO A 53 10.98 -4.06 -4.04
C PRO A 53 10.43 -4.11 -2.61
N ALA A 54 9.40 -3.33 -2.27
CA ALA A 54 8.74 -3.45 -0.97
C ALA A 54 8.12 -4.83 -0.79
N PHE A 55 7.42 -5.36 -1.79
CA PHE A 55 6.81 -6.69 -1.78
C PHE A 55 7.87 -7.80 -1.68
N LEU A 56 8.91 -7.74 -2.52
CA LEU A 56 9.99 -8.74 -2.54
C LEU A 56 10.82 -8.81 -1.25
N THR A 57 10.82 -7.75 -0.44
CA THR A 57 11.50 -7.74 0.86
C THR A 57 10.63 -8.22 2.02
N GLY A 58 9.32 -8.47 1.80
CA GLY A 58 8.37 -8.89 2.83
C GLY A 58 8.70 -10.24 3.43
N GLU A 59 8.77 -11.30 2.61
CA GLU A 59 9.06 -12.67 3.05
C GLU A 59 10.43 -12.80 3.78
N PRO A 60 11.55 -12.25 3.27
CA PRO A 60 12.79 -12.24 4.03
C PRO A 60 12.72 -11.44 5.34
N ALA A 61 11.90 -10.40 5.42
CA ALA A 61 11.70 -9.63 6.64
C ALA A 61 10.92 -10.43 7.70
N GLU A 62 9.90 -11.18 7.27
CA GLU A 62 9.10 -12.08 8.09
C GLU A 62 9.98 -13.09 8.82
N GLY A 63 10.92 -13.76 8.11
CA GLY A 63 11.85 -14.70 8.71
C GLY A 63 12.67 -14.11 9.88
N VAL A 64 12.98 -12.81 9.82
CA VAL A 64 13.68 -12.10 10.92
C VAL A 64 12.69 -11.81 12.08
N VAL A 65 11.47 -11.39 11.74
CA VAL A 65 10.48 -10.92 12.73
C VAL A 65 9.90 -12.09 13.53
N LYS A 66 9.64 -13.24 12.91
CA LYS A 66 9.13 -14.46 13.57
C LYS A 66 9.98 -14.93 14.75
N ALA A 67 11.29 -14.66 14.71
CA ALA A 67 12.21 -15.04 15.80
C ALA A 67 12.14 -14.09 17.01
N LEU A 68 11.38 -13.00 16.96
CA LEU A 68 11.34 -11.99 18.01
C LEU A 68 10.22 -12.29 19.04
N PRO A 69 10.46 -12.01 20.34
CA PRO A 69 9.41 -12.20 21.35
C PRO A 69 8.25 -11.22 21.16
N GLY A 70 7.04 -11.68 21.48
CA GLY A 70 5.82 -10.86 21.45
C GLY A 70 5.21 -10.65 20.07
N VAL A 71 5.72 -11.31 19.05
CA VAL A 71 5.17 -11.31 17.70
C VAL A 71 3.99 -12.27 17.60
N SER A 72 2.92 -11.89 16.90
CA SER A 72 1.74 -12.69 16.66
C SER A 72 1.79 -13.29 15.27
N GLN A 73 1.83 -14.62 15.18
CA GLN A 73 1.86 -15.34 13.91
C GLN A 73 0.56 -15.12 13.09
N PRO A 74 -0.65 -15.20 13.68
CA PRO A 74 -1.87 -14.94 12.92
C PRO A 74 -1.94 -13.53 12.32
N ILE A 75 -1.35 -12.52 12.97
CA ILE A 75 -1.31 -11.16 12.45
C ILE A 75 -0.32 -11.05 11.28
N ILE A 76 0.80 -11.78 11.32
CA ILE A 76 1.72 -11.85 10.19
C ILE A 76 1.00 -12.40 8.96
N GLU A 77 0.29 -13.51 9.09
CA GLU A 77 -0.44 -14.15 7.99
C GLU A 77 -1.52 -13.21 7.41
N GLN A 78 -2.30 -12.54 8.27
CA GLN A 78 -3.28 -11.55 7.84
C GLN A 78 -2.62 -10.35 7.11
N HIS A 79 -1.46 -9.89 7.60
CA HIS A 79 -0.70 -8.82 6.96
C HIS A 79 -0.20 -9.25 5.57
N GLU A 80 0.29 -10.47 5.44
CA GLU A 80 0.80 -11.03 4.20
C GLU A 80 -0.28 -11.14 3.13
N GLU A 81 -1.44 -11.72 3.49
CA GLU A 81 -2.61 -11.81 2.59
C GLU A 81 -3.09 -10.42 2.15
N ALA A 82 -3.20 -9.49 3.11
CA ALA A 82 -3.59 -8.12 2.81
C ALA A 82 -2.56 -7.40 1.91
N ALA A 83 -1.26 -7.62 2.15
CA ALA A 83 -0.17 -7.03 1.38
C ALA A 83 -0.15 -7.56 -0.07
N GLN A 84 -0.38 -8.87 -0.26
CA GLN A 84 -0.47 -9.47 -1.59
C GLN A 84 -1.62 -8.87 -2.40
N GLY A 85 -2.81 -8.77 -1.81
CA GLY A 85 -3.97 -8.16 -2.46
C GLY A 85 -3.75 -6.69 -2.78
N ALA A 86 -3.23 -5.91 -1.83
CA ALA A 86 -2.94 -4.49 -2.02
C ALA A 86 -1.86 -4.26 -3.09
N PHE A 87 -0.84 -5.11 -3.16
CA PHE A 87 0.20 -5.06 -4.20
C PHE A 87 -0.39 -5.28 -5.60
N VAL A 88 -1.20 -6.32 -5.79
CA VAL A 88 -1.86 -6.59 -7.08
C VAL A 88 -2.77 -5.42 -7.47
N ALA A 89 -3.58 -4.92 -6.54
CA ALA A 89 -4.48 -3.79 -6.77
C ALA A 89 -3.71 -2.51 -7.16
N LEU A 90 -2.58 -2.23 -6.50
CA LEU A 90 -1.73 -1.09 -6.83
C LEU A 90 -1.05 -1.25 -8.20
N CYS A 91 -0.60 -2.47 -8.56
CA CYS A 91 -0.05 -2.74 -9.89
C CYS A 91 -1.11 -2.51 -10.98
N CYS A 92 -2.35 -2.97 -10.78
CA CYS A 92 -3.46 -2.70 -11.70
C CYS A 92 -3.74 -1.19 -11.82
N LEU A 93 -3.79 -0.46 -10.68
CA LEU A 93 -3.97 0.99 -10.68
C LEU A 93 -2.83 1.70 -11.42
N GLY A 94 -1.58 1.30 -11.18
CA GLY A 94 -0.41 1.82 -11.87
C GLY A 94 -0.45 1.56 -13.38
N ALA A 95 -0.91 0.38 -13.80
CA ALA A 95 -1.10 0.06 -15.23
C ALA A 95 -2.18 0.94 -15.87
N VAL A 96 -3.32 1.16 -15.18
CA VAL A 96 -4.37 2.09 -15.64
C VAL A 96 -3.83 3.52 -15.73
N ALA A 97 -3.08 3.98 -14.73
CA ALA A 97 -2.46 5.30 -14.73
C ALA A 97 -1.47 5.46 -15.88
N LEU A 98 -0.63 4.46 -16.14
CA LEU A 98 0.32 4.45 -17.26
C LEU A 98 -0.41 4.46 -18.61
N ALA A 99 -1.44 3.65 -18.77
CA ALA A 99 -2.28 3.65 -19.98
C ALA A 99 -2.89 5.03 -20.22
N GLY A 100 -3.38 5.70 -19.17
CA GLY A 100 -3.89 7.07 -19.24
C GLY A 100 -2.82 8.05 -19.69
N LEU A 101 -1.61 8.01 -19.11
CA LEU A 101 -0.49 8.86 -19.49
C LEU A 101 -0.11 8.68 -20.96
N LEU A 102 -0.10 7.45 -21.45
CA LEU A 102 0.27 7.14 -22.84
C LEU A 102 -0.83 7.53 -23.82
N TRP A 103 -2.10 7.30 -23.46
CA TRP A 103 -3.26 7.57 -24.34
C TRP A 103 -3.56 9.06 -24.47
N PHE A 104 -3.55 9.78 -23.34
CA PHE A 104 -3.87 11.22 -23.29
C PHE A 104 -2.62 12.13 -23.43
N ARG A 105 -1.55 11.62 -24.00
CA ARG A 105 -0.35 12.42 -24.33
C ARG A 105 -0.59 13.38 -25.52
N ARG A 106 0.38 14.27 -25.76
CA ARG A 106 0.39 15.18 -26.94
C ARG A 106 -0.80 16.15 -27.01
N GLY A 107 -1.19 16.73 -25.87
CA GLY A 107 -2.24 17.75 -25.82
C GLY A 107 -3.67 17.21 -25.81
N ARG A 108 -3.87 15.89 -25.79
CA ARG A 108 -5.20 15.32 -25.60
C ARG A 108 -5.69 15.57 -24.16
N VAL A 109 -6.91 16.07 -24.03
CA VAL A 109 -7.56 16.30 -22.74
C VAL A 109 -8.03 14.96 -22.17
N MET A 110 -7.76 14.75 -20.89
CA MET A 110 -8.20 13.56 -20.16
C MET A 110 -9.69 13.69 -19.85
N PRO A 111 -10.55 12.74 -20.32
CA PRO A 111 -11.99 12.82 -20.06
C PRO A 111 -12.28 12.67 -18.56
N ALA A 112 -13.31 13.37 -18.09
CA ALA A 112 -13.67 13.39 -16.67
C ALA A 112 -13.95 12.00 -16.09
N TRP A 113 -14.56 11.10 -16.88
CA TRP A 113 -14.84 9.73 -16.42
C TRP A 113 -13.57 8.95 -16.11
N PHE A 114 -12.49 9.10 -16.90
CA PHE A 114 -11.21 8.42 -16.65
C PHE A 114 -10.59 8.91 -15.34
N GLY A 115 -10.61 10.24 -15.13
CA GLY A 115 -10.15 10.83 -13.88
C GLY A 115 -10.94 10.34 -12.67
N ALA A 116 -12.29 10.27 -12.80
CA ALA A 116 -13.15 9.78 -11.73
C ALA A 116 -12.93 8.30 -11.41
N VAL A 117 -12.82 7.44 -12.42
CA VAL A 117 -12.54 6.00 -12.23
C VAL A 117 -11.18 5.79 -11.57
N THR A 118 -10.15 6.52 -12.01
CA THR A 118 -8.80 6.45 -11.41
C THR A 118 -8.82 6.97 -9.97
N LEU A 119 -9.59 8.02 -9.68
CA LEU A 119 -9.75 8.56 -8.33
C LEU A 119 -10.39 7.53 -7.39
N ILE A 120 -11.49 6.89 -7.82
CA ILE A 120 -12.16 5.85 -7.04
C ILE A 120 -11.21 4.66 -6.81
N GLY A 121 -10.52 4.22 -7.85
CA GLY A 121 -9.50 3.16 -7.74
C GLY A 121 -8.39 3.53 -6.75
N SER A 122 -7.90 4.78 -6.80
CA SER A 122 -6.88 5.26 -5.87
C SER A 122 -7.37 5.31 -4.42
N LEU A 123 -8.66 5.66 -4.20
CA LEU A 123 -9.27 5.66 -2.88
C LEU A 123 -9.37 4.23 -2.30
N VAL A 124 -9.82 3.28 -3.11
CA VAL A 124 -9.94 1.86 -2.70
C VAL A 124 -8.55 1.28 -2.39
N VAL A 125 -7.59 1.45 -3.30
CA VAL A 125 -6.23 0.94 -3.12
C VAL A 125 -5.55 1.62 -1.94
N GLY A 126 -5.68 2.95 -1.79
CA GLY A 126 -5.12 3.70 -0.67
C GLY A 126 -5.69 3.26 0.68
N GLY A 127 -7.00 3.02 0.76
CA GLY A 127 -7.66 2.48 1.95
C GLY A 127 -7.18 1.07 2.29
N TRP A 128 -7.05 0.20 1.28
CA TRP A 128 -6.51 -1.15 1.48
C TRP A 128 -5.06 -1.12 1.97
N MET A 129 -4.21 -0.28 1.37
CA MET A 129 -2.82 -0.12 1.82
C MET A 129 -2.71 0.43 3.23
N ALA A 130 -3.58 1.38 3.62
CA ALA A 130 -3.64 1.89 4.99
C ALA A 130 -4.02 0.80 5.99
N TRP A 131 -4.99 -0.07 5.63
CA TRP A 131 -5.34 -1.25 6.43
C TRP A 131 -4.19 -2.24 6.54
N THR A 132 -3.53 -2.56 5.43
CA THR A 132 -2.33 -3.42 5.42
C THR A 132 -1.22 -2.85 6.30
N ALA A 133 -0.97 -1.55 6.23
CA ALA A 133 0.02 -0.88 7.08
C ALA A 133 -0.34 -0.96 8.57
N ASN A 134 -1.63 -0.85 8.91
CA ASN A 134 -2.13 -1.04 10.28
C ASN A 134 -1.85 -2.46 10.79
N LEU A 135 -2.13 -3.49 9.98
CA LEU A 135 -1.79 -4.88 10.33
C LEU A 135 -0.28 -5.05 10.56
N GLY A 136 0.55 -4.49 9.68
CA GLY A 136 2.02 -4.50 9.85
C GLY A 136 2.48 -3.84 11.15
N GLY A 137 1.82 -2.75 11.56
CA GLY A 137 2.05 -2.12 12.87
C GLY A 137 1.71 -3.06 14.03
N GLN A 138 0.60 -3.78 13.95
CA GLN A 138 0.13 -4.71 15.00
C GLN A 138 1.06 -5.93 15.17
N VAL A 139 1.87 -6.30 14.18
CA VAL A 139 2.85 -7.38 14.30
C VAL A 139 3.80 -7.13 15.48
N ARG A 140 4.25 -5.89 15.68
CA ARG A 140 5.20 -5.52 16.76
C ARG A 140 4.54 -4.83 17.95
N HIS A 141 3.48 -4.08 17.72
CA HIS A 141 2.81 -3.23 18.70
C HIS A 141 1.59 -3.94 19.27
N SER A 142 1.81 -4.75 20.34
CA SER A 142 0.71 -5.48 21.01
C SER A 142 -0.32 -4.54 21.63
N GLU A 143 0.06 -3.32 21.98
CA GLU A 143 -0.80 -2.30 22.59
C GLU A 143 -1.89 -1.76 21.65
N ILE A 144 -1.75 -1.95 20.33
CA ILE A 144 -2.77 -1.54 19.35
C ILE A 144 -3.60 -2.71 18.80
N ARG A 145 -3.37 -3.94 19.32
CA ARG A 145 -4.18 -5.13 18.96
C ARG A 145 -5.56 -5.06 19.59
N SER A 146 -6.56 -5.59 18.90
CA SER A 146 -7.91 -5.73 19.49
C SER A 146 -7.90 -6.71 20.67
N ALA A 147 -8.88 -6.59 21.57
CA ALA A 147 -9.01 -7.49 22.72
C ALA A 147 -9.11 -8.97 22.31
N GLY A 148 -9.78 -9.28 21.18
CA GLY A 148 -9.88 -10.64 20.65
C GLY A 148 -8.54 -11.20 20.15
N GLN A 149 -7.73 -10.37 19.49
CA GLN A 149 -6.38 -10.74 19.04
C GLN A 149 -5.44 -10.97 20.23
N ALA A 150 -5.53 -10.12 21.25
CA ALA A 150 -4.73 -10.28 22.47
C ALA A 150 -5.07 -11.57 23.21
N GLN A 151 -6.35 -11.98 23.25
CA GLN A 151 -6.78 -13.25 23.85
C GLN A 151 -6.30 -14.47 23.06
N ALA A 152 -6.33 -14.43 21.72
CA ALA A 152 -5.81 -15.50 20.87
C ALA A 152 -4.31 -15.71 21.10
N ASP A 153 -3.53 -14.62 21.15
CA ASP A 153 -2.09 -14.66 21.43
C ASP A 153 -1.78 -15.26 22.82
N HIS A 154 -2.65 -15.07 23.82
CA HIS A 154 -2.49 -15.66 25.15
C HIS A 154 -2.83 -17.16 25.16
N ALA A 155 -3.79 -17.61 24.37
CA ALA A 155 -4.18 -19.02 24.26
C ALA A 155 -3.12 -19.88 23.54
N GLU A 156 -2.36 -19.28 22.61
CA GLU A 156 -1.30 -19.98 21.86
C GLU A 156 0.05 -20.03 22.61
N ARG A 157 0.20 -19.31 23.72
CA ARG A 157 1.43 -19.37 24.52
C ARG A 157 1.45 -20.70 25.32
N PRO A 158 2.43 -21.61 25.08
CA PRO A 158 2.56 -22.81 25.88
C PRO A 158 2.79 -22.39 27.33
N SER A 159 2.02 -23.03 28.25
CA SER A 159 2.24 -22.91 29.69
C SER A 159 3.68 -23.31 30.01
N ARG A 160 4.45 -22.38 30.51
CA ARG A 160 5.81 -22.66 31.02
C ARG A 160 5.75 -23.50 32.31
#